data_6749c443af0292215e38545985066e30
#
_entry.id   6749c443af0292215e38545985066e30
#
_cell.length_a   1.000
_cell.length_b   1.000
_cell.length_c   1.000
_cell.angle_alpha   90.00
_cell.angle_beta   90.00
_cell.angle_gamma   90.00
#
_symmetry.space_group_name_H-M   'P 1'
#
loop_
_entity.id
_entity.type
_entity.pdbx_description
1 polymer ?
#
loop_
_entity_poly.entity_id
_entity_poly.type
_entity_poly.pdbx_seq_one_letter_code
_entity_poly.pdbx_strand_id
1 'polypeptide(L)'
;MATLSSHLLNSVDGTHASGVKVTINQINSLGVKKIFFETETDDGGRILKDFELSNDDCRCDYEMVCKTADYFSKKKIVSEIIIKFRMEDPGKKYHLPIIISPNGYSIWWSQ
;
A
#
# COMPACT_ATOMS: atom_id res chain seq x y z
N MET A 1 -19.50 -0.86 1.56
CA MET A 1 -18.31 -0.04 1.28
C MET A 1 -17.07 -0.73 1.80
N ALA A 2 -16.01 -0.79 1.00
CA ALA A 2 -14.75 -1.36 1.43
C ALA A 2 -13.82 -0.25 1.93
N THR A 3 -12.87 -0.62 2.78
CA THR A 3 -11.85 0.29 3.30
C THR A 3 -10.47 -0.34 3.12
N LEU A 4 -9.53 0.41 2.57
CA LEU A 4 -8.13 0.03 2.54
C LEU A 4 -7.36 0.97 3.46
N SER A 5 -6.60 0.39 4.37
CA SER A 5 -5.74 1.16 5.26
C SER A 5 -4.36 0.52 5.34
N SER A 6 -3.37 1.33 5.67
CA SER A 6 -2.00 0.88 5.90
C SER A 6 -1.36 1.74 6.97
N HIS A 7 -0.29 1.23 7.55
CA HIS A 7 0.52 1.96 8.51
C HIS A 7 1.98 1.62 8.24
N LEU A 8 2.75 2.61 7.80
CA LEU A 8 4.15 2.44 7.47
C LEU A 8 5.01 2.89 8.64
N LEU A 9 5.82 1.98 9.14
CA LEU A 9 6.74 2.23 10.25
C LEU A 9 8.18 2.16 9.73
N ASN A 10 8.98 3.17 10.10
CA ASN A 10 10.39 3.24 9.76
C ASN A 10 11.19 2.44 10.79
N SER A 11 11.77 1.31 10.38
CA SER A 11 12.52 0.45 11.29
C SER A 11 13.90 0.97 11.64
N VAL A 12 14.39 1.99 10.93
CA VAL A 12 15.72 2.57 11.23
C VAL A 12 15.71 3.30 12.58
N ASP A 13 14.64 4.07 12.84
CA ASP A 13 14.54 4.91 14.04
C ASP A 13 13.27 4.68 14.86
N GLY A 14 12.40 3.76 14.40
CA GLY A 14 11.15 3.45 15.10
C GLY A 14 10.06 4.50 14.94
N THR A 15 10.23 5.46 14.04
CA THR A 15 9.20 6.49 13.80
C THR A 15 8.17 6.05 12.78
N HIS A 16 7.06 6.80 12.73
CA HIS A 16 6.05 6.64 11.68
C HIS A 16 6.59 7.21 10.36
N ALA A 17 6.45 6.45 9.28
CA ALA A 17 6.95 6.89 7.97
C ALA A 17 5.95 7.85 7.30
N SER A 18 6.10 9.13 7.59
CA SER A 18 5.27 10.22 7.06
C SER A 18 5.73 10.64 5.67
N GLY A 19 4.79 11.03 4.81
CA GLY A 19 5.11 11.58 3.49
C GLY A 19 5.57 10.56 2.46
N VAL A 20 5.29 9.28 2.67
CA VAL A 20 5.60 8.23 1.66
C VAL A 20 4.52 8.23 0.60
N LYS A 21 4.91 8.40 -0.65
CA LYS A 21 3.96 8.33 -1.78
C LYS A 21 3.59 6.88 -2.05
N VAL A 22 2.29 6.63 -2.17
CA VAL A 22 1.73 5.30 -2.37
C VAL A 22 0.75 5.34 -3.55
N THR A 23 0.92 4.42 -4.49
CA THR A 23 -0.01 4.22 -5.61
C THR A 23 -0.66 2.87 -5.45
N ILE A 24 -1.99 2.83 -5.54
CA ILE A 24 -2.75 1.58 -5.61
C ILE A 24 -3.15 1.37 -7.06
N ASN A 25 -2.69 0.28 -7.65
CA ASN A 25 -3.06 -0.13 -8.99
C ASN A 25 -4.04 -1.30 -8.94
N GLN A 26 -4.96 -1.31 -9.90
CA GLN A 26 -5.88 -2.41 -10.15
C GLN A 26 -5.42 -3.16 -11.40
N ILE A 27 -5.38 -4.47 -11.35
CA ILE A 27 -4.96 -5.32 -12.47
C ILE A 27 -6.11 -6.28 -12.79
N ASN A 28 -6.67 -6.16 -13.99
CA ASN A 28 -7.80 -7.00 -14.39
C ASN A 28 -7.35 -8.40 -14.86
N SER A 29 -8.32 -9.25 -15.23
CA SER A 29 -8.05 -10.62 -15.65
C SER A 29 -7.20 -10.73 -16.93
N LEU A 30 -7.14 -9.66 -17.72
CA LEU A 30 -6.30 -9.57 -18.93
C LEU A 30 -4.90 -9.05 -18.62
N GLY A 31 -4.61 -8.76 -17.36
CA GLY A 31 -3.33 -8.19 -16.94
C GLY A 31 -3.20 -6.69 -17.19
N VAL A 32 -4.28 -6.02 -17.55
CA VAL A 32 -4.26 -4.57 -17.77
C VAL A 32 -4.26 -3.85 -16.42
N LYS A 33 -3.26 -3.00 -16.25
CA LYS A 33 -3.04 -2.26 -15.02
C LYS A 33 -3.53 -0.83 -15.18
N LYS A 34 -4.27 -0.33 -14.18
CA LYS A 34 -4.65 1.07 -14.10
C LYS A 34 -4.51 1.57 -12.68
N ILE A 35 -4.31 2.87 -12.50
CA ILE A 35 -4.27 3.49 -11.19
C ILE A 35 -5.68 3.48 -10.60
N PHE A 36 -5.82 2.89 -9.40
CA PHE A 36 -7.06 2.87 -8.66
C PHE A 36 -7.17 4.17 -7.83
N PHE A 37 -6.14 4.50 -7.08
CA PHE A 37 -5.94 5.82 -6.48
C PHE A 37 -4.48 6.02 -6.08
N GLU A 38 -4.11 7.29 -5.88
CA GLU A 38 -2.80 7.67 -5.37
C GLU A 38 -2.98 8.45 -4.08
N THR A 39 -2.05 8.28 -3.15
CA THR A 39 -2.09 8.96 -1.86
C THR A 39 -0.68 9.10 -1.29
N GLU A 40 -0.61 9.62 -0.09
CA GLU A 40 0.64 9.81 0.64
C GLU A 40 0.35 9.54 2.11
N THR A 41 1.30 8.91 2.82
CA THR A 41 1.11 8.68 4.25
C THR A 41 1.04 10.00 5.01
N ASP A 42 0.16 10.04 6.01
CA ASP A 42 0.00 11.21 6.88
C ASP A 42 1.11 11.27 7.93
N ASP A 43 1.01 12.22 8.87
CA ASP A 43 2.00 12.41 9.93
C ASP A 43 2.17 11.18 10.82
N GLY A 44 1.15 10.33 10.92
CA GLY A 44 1.21 9.06 11.64
C GLY A 44 1.67 7.89 10.80
N GLY A 45 2.10 8.11 9.56
CA GLY A 45 2.52 7.05 8.65
C GLY A 45 1.35 6.24 8.10
N ARG A 46 0.14 6.76 8.15
CA ARG A 46 -1.07 6.01 7.80
C ARG A 46 -1.68 6.48 6.50
N ILE A 47 -2.33 5.56 5.82
CA ILE A 47 -3.27 5.84 4.75
C ILE A 47 -4.61 5.20 5.10
N LEU A 48 -5.70 5.84 4.64
CA LEU A 48 -7.05 5.35 4.84
C LEU A 48 -7.90 5.79 3.66
N LYS A 49 -8.55 4.85 3.00
CA LYS A 49 -9.41 5.15 1.85
C LYS A 49 -10.64 4.25 1.86
N ASP A 50 -11.82 4.86 1.80
CA ASP A 50 -13.09 4.17 1.62
C ASP A 50 -13.50 4.25 0.16
N PHE A 51 -14.08 3.18 -0.37
CA PHE A 51 -14.53 3.13 -1.76
C PHE A 51 -15.53 2.01 -1.97
N GLU A 52 -16.26 2.09 -3.09
CA GLU A 52 -17.15 1.02 -3.51
C GLU A 52 -16.41 0.06 -4.44
N LEU A 53 -16.63 -1.23 -4.25
CA LEU A 53 -16.11 -2.28 -5.11
C LEU A 53 -17.27 -2.95 -5.83
N SER A 54 -17.22 -2.94 -7.16
CA SER A 54 -18.15 -3.73 -7.99
C SER A 54 -17.76 -5.21 -7.93
N ASN A 55 -18.61 -6.08 -8.47
CA ASN A 55 -18.28 -7.50 -8.58
C ASN A 55 -17.02 -7.71 -9.42
N ASP A 56 -16.85 -6.93 -10.48
CA ASP A 56 -15.65 -7.00 -11.32
C ASP A 56 -14.41 -6.54 -10.57
N ASP A 57 -14.53 -5.48 -9.77
CA ASP A 57 -13.42 -5.00 -8.93
C ASP A 57 -12.95 -6.07 -7.95
N CYS A 58 -13.86 -6.87 -7.41
CA CYS A 58 -13.54 -7.95 -6.47
C CYS A 58 -12.81 -9.14 -7.12
N ARG A 59 -12.80 -9.20 -8.45
CA ARG A 59 -12.07 -10.24 -9.20
C ARG A 59 -10.69 -9.81 -9.65
N CYS A 60 -10.36 -8.54 -9.47
CA CYS A 60 -9.06 -8.00 -9.88
C CYS A 60 -8.00 -8.28 -8.84
N ASP A 61 -6.75 -8.30 -9.28
CA ASP A 61 -5.60 -8.17 -8.39
C ASP A 61 -5.32 -6.69 -8.16
N TYR A 62 -4.70 -6.40 -7.04
CA TYR A 62 -4.28 -5.05 -6.69
C TYR A 62 -2.80 -5.04 -6.32
N GLU A 63 -2.15 -3.91 -6.48
CA GLU A 63 -0.81 -3.74 -5.95
C GLU A 63 -0.68 -2.39 -5.26
N MET A 64 0.00 -2.41 -4.11
CA MET A 64 0.38 -1.21 -3.38
C MET A 64 1.83 -0.93 -3.69
N VAL A 65 2.10 0.21 -4.32
CA VAL A 65 3.45 0.63 -4.68
C VAL A 65 3.87 1.76 -3.75
N CYS A 66 4.83 1.46 -2.86
CA CYS A 66 5.36 2.44 -1.91
C CYS A 66 6.70 2.97 -2.42
N LYS A 67 6.80 4.28 -2.60
CA LYS A 67 8.00 4.96 -3.12
C LYS A 67 9.03 5.17 -2.01
N THR A 68 9.60 4.08 -1.52
CA THR A 68 10.51 4.11 -0.37
C THR A 68 11.86 4.77 -0.66
N ALA A 69 12.33 4.69 -1.92
CA ALA A 69 13.57 5.35 -2.31
C ALA A 69 13.50 6.86 -2.12
N ASP A 70 12.34 7.46 -2.42
CA ASP A 70 12.15 8.90 -2.26
C ASP A 70 12.05 9.30 -0.78
N TYR A 71 11.56 8.40 0.06
CA TYR A 71 11.44 8.64 1.50
C TYR A 71 12.80 8.56 2.20
N PHE A 72 13.59 7.53 1.90
CA PHE A 72 14.93 7.37 2.48
C PHE A 72 15.95 8.14 1.64
N SER A 73 16.56 9.16 2.23
CA SER A 73 17.52 10.01 1.54
C SER A 73 18.91 9.39 1.37
N LYS A 74 19.21 8.32 2.11
CA LYS A 74 20.51 7.65 2.06
C LYS A 74 20.53 6.62 0.93
N LYS A 75 21.75 6.21 0.51
CA LYS A 75 21.94 5.18 -0.50
C LYS A 75 21.20 3.90 -0.12
N LYS A 76 20.44 3.33 -1.06
CA LYS A 76 19.62 2.14 -0.88
C LYS A 76 19.53 1.36 -2.19
N ILE A 77 19.28 0.07 -2.04
CA ILE A 77 19.09 -0.81 -3.20
C ILE A 77 17.60 -0.95 -3.52
N VAL A 78 16.75 -1.02 -2.51
CA VAL A 78 15.29 -1.14 -2.70
C VAL A 78 14.72 0.22 -3.10
N SER A 79 14.29 0.34 -4.34
CA SER A 79 13.72 1.59 -4.87
C SER A 79 12.25 1.75 -4.55
N GLU A 80 11.51 0.65 -4.56
CA GLU A 80 10.07 0.60 -4.29
C GLU A 80 9.72 -0.69 -3.59
N ILE A 81 8.64 -0.66 -2.83
CA ILE A 81 8.01 -1.87 -2.30
C ILE A 81 6.72 -2.05 -3.05
N ILE A 82 6.53 -3.23 -3.64
CA ILE A 82 5.30 -3.58 -4.37
C ILE A 82 4.69 -4.80 -3.71
N ILE A 83 3.46 -4.64 -3.22
CA ILE A 83 2.72 -5.71 -2.55
C ILE A 83 1.49 -6.00 -3.35
N LYS A 84 1.35 -7.24 -3.83
CA LYS A 84 0.13 -7.70 -4.50
C LYS A 84 -0.84 -8.24 -3.46
N PHE A 85 -2.12 -7.87 -3.62
CA PHE A 85 -3.17 -8.29 -2.71
C PHE A 85 -4.50 -8.35 -3.45
N ARG A 86 -5.52 -8.88 -2.79
CA ARG A 86 -6.88 -8.97 -3.32
C ARG A 86 -7.86 -8.37 -2.35
N MET A 87 -8.96 -7.86 -2.89
CA MET A 87 -10.09 -7.37 -2.11
C MET A 87 -11.36 -8.03 -2.65
N GLU A 88 -11.61 -9.25 -2.20
CA GLU A 88 -12.66 -10.10 -2.76
C GLU A 88 -14.04 -9.83 -2.15
N ASP A 89 -14.10 -9.18 -1.00
CA ASP A 89 -15.34 -8.85 -0.31
C ASP A 89 -15.58 -7.33 -0.37
N PRO A 90 -16.69 -6.88 -1.01
CA PRO A 90 -16.92 -5.45 -1.21
C PRO A 90 -17.31 -4.70 0.07
N GLY A 91 -17.56 -5.42 1.17
CA GLY A 91 -17.94 -4.81 2.44
C GLY A 91 -16.88 -4.88 3.52
N LYS A 92 -15.68 -5.33 3.19
CA LYS A 92 -14.65 -5.62 4.20
C LYS A 92 -13.67 -4.47 4.35
N LYS A 93 -13.02 -4.45 5.53
CA LYS A 93 -11.87 -3.57 5.80
C LYS A 93 -10.60 -4.38 5.59
N TYR A 94 -9.67 -3.79 4.83
CA TYR A 94 -8.38 -4.38 4.53
C TYR A 94 -7.28 -3.51 5.11
N HIS A 95 -6.48 -4.08 6.02
CA HIS A 95 -5.40 -3.35 6.68
C HIS A 95 -4.07 -4.05 6.42
N LEU A 96 -3.13 -3.34 5.82
CA LEU A 96 -1.82 -3.85 5.42
C LEU A 96 -0.71 -3.05 6.13
N PRO A 97 -0.35 -3.42 7.36
CA PRO A 97 0.77 -2.74 8.04
C PRO A 97 2.11 -3.17 7.47
N ILE A 98 3.03 -2.23 7.33
CA ILE A 98 4.33 -2.45 6.71
C ILE A 98 5.42 -1.81 7.55
N ILE A 99 6.47 -2.58 7.88
CA ILE A 99 7.70 -2.05 8.46
C ILE A 99 8.69 -1.89 7.33
N ILE A 100 9.18 -0.67 7.11
CA ILE A 100 10.08 -0.34 6.00
C ILE A 100 11.47 0.03 6.50
N SER A 101 12.47 -0.28 5.68
CA SER A 101 13.86 0.12 5.88
C SER A 101 14.46 0.48 4.52
N PRO A 102 15.67 1.08 4.46
CA PRO A 102 16.29 1.43 3.17
C PRO A 102 16.51 0.24 2.22
N ASN A 103 16.67 -0.96 2.76
CA ASN A 103 16.99 -2.13 1.96
C ASN A 103 16.07 -3.34 2.21
N GLY A 104 14.90 -3.11 2.81
CA GLY A 104 14.00 -4.23 3.07
C GLY A 104 12.67 -3.79 3.66
N TYR A 105 11.80 -4.77 3.91
CA TYR A 105 10.50 -4.53 4.52
C TYR A 105 9.89 -5.81 5.05
N SER A 106 8.94 -5.66 5.96
CA SER A 106 8.08 -6.74 6.43
C SER A 106 6.63 -6.30 6.35
N ILE A 107 5.75 -7.22 6.00
CA ILE A 107 4.32 -6.97 5.91
C ILE A 107 3.58 -8.15 6.50
N TRP A 108 2.40 -7.87 7.05
CA TRP A 108 1.50 -8.93 7.50
C TRP A 108 0.05 -8.52 7.27
N TRP A 109 -0.83 -9.52 7.22
CA TRP A 109 -2.27 -9.29 7.13
C TRP A 109 -2.83 -9.06 8.53
N SER A 110 -3.60 -7.99 8.68
CA SER A 110 -4.26 -7.67 9.95
C SER A 110 -5.76 -7.56 9.71
N GLN A 111 -6.52 -8.28 10.50
CA GLN A 111 -7.98 -8.20 10.48
C GLN A 111 -8.48 -7.18 11.49
#